data_0a0ad433671b25bf3b85211f1e121474
#
_entry.id   0a0ad433671b25bf3b85211f1e121474
#
_cell.length_a   1.000
_cell.length_b   1.000
_cell.length_c   1.000
_cell.angle_alpha   90.00
_cell.angle_beta   90.00
_cell.angle_gamma   90.00
#
_symmetry.space_group_name_H-M   'P 1'
#
loop_
_entity.id
_entity.type
_entity.pdbx_description
1 polymer ?
#
loop_
_entity_poly.entity_id
_entity_poly.type
_entity_poly.pdbx_seq_one_letter_code
_entity_poly.pdbx_strand_id
1 'polypeptide(L)'
;MLTFEKMCPEERGACAALAARAFTDYEYFTDYIPNDQRRTRFLNTMLDIEVRINDGQADFFTAKIDGEIVAVAMLCLPEYKKPSDMAYIRAGFGKCFLQGGLRDVAAWNDMEGKAGEPCHSLGGQTWYLNLLTVEPEHKGQGLGSRMLRECILPYVKEHGGETLCLFTNSEVNRKFYQKNGFVEFDQRSFNRKGKQLGSWSYRASIR
;
A
#
# COMPACT_ATOMS: atom_id res chain seq x y z
N MET A 1 -2.68 -12.23 -22.15
CA MET A 1 -3.80 -12.70 -21.28
C MET A 1 -3.55 -12.19 -19.86
N LEU A 2 -4.56 -11.70 -19.12
CA LEU A 2 -4.39 -11.23 -17.72
C LEU A 2 -4.45 -12.44 -16.76
N THR A 3 -3.46 -12.56 -15.90
CA THR A 3 -3.40 -13.54 -14.80
C THR A 3 -3.17 -12.86 -13.46
N PHE A 4 -3.57 -13.51 -12.37
CA PHE A 4 -3.30 -13.10 -10.98
C PHE A 4 -2.57 -14.24 -10.29
N GLU A 5 -1.44 -13.93 -9.65
CA GLU A 5 -0.56 -14.93 -9.06
C GLU A 5 0.04 -14.42 -7.75
N LYS A 6 0.44 -15.32 -6.86
CA LYS A 6 1.34 -14.94 -5.77
C LYS A 6 2.70 -14.54 -6.34
N MET A 7 3.27 -13.48 -5.80
CA MET A 7 4.59 -12.98 -6.18
C MET A 7 5.67 -14.04 -5.93
N CYS A 8 6.48 -14.31 -6.94
CA CYS A 8 7.68 -15.13 -6.79
C CYS A 8 8.84 -14.31 -6.18
N PRO A 9 9.79 -14.94 -5.47
CA PRO A 9 10.93 -14.24 -4.87
C PRO A 9 11.75 -13.41 -5.87
N GLU A 10 11.87 -13.87 -7.10
CA GLU A 10 12.59 -13.21 -8.19
C GLU A 10 11.92 -11.92 -8.66
N GLU A 11 10.61 -11.78 -8.40
CA GLU A 11 9.79 -10.63 -8.83
C GLU A 11 9.82 -9.47 -7.84
N ARG A 12 10.40 -9.65 -6.63
CA ARG A 12 10.42 -8.62 -5.56
C ARG A 12 10.89 -7.27 -6.05
N GLY A 13 12.02 -7.25 -6.78
CA GLY A 13 12.58 -6.02 -7.31
C GLY A 13 11.67 -5.32 -8.33
N ALA A 14 11.04 -6.10 -9.21
CA ALA A 14 10.10 -5.58 -10.20
C ALA A 14 8.83 -5.02 -9.53
N CYS A 15 8.29 -5.73 -8.53
CA CYS A 15 7.14 -5.30 -7.75
C CYS A 15 7.42 -4.00 -6.98
N ALA A 16 8.57 -3.91 -6.29
CA ALA A 16 8.98 -2.71 -5.59
C ALA A 16 9.14 -1.51 -6.54
N ALA A 17 9.77 -1.72 -7.69
CA ALA A 17 9.97 -0.69 -8.71
C ALA A 17 8.65 -0.20 -9.32
N LEU A 18 7.70 -1.12 -9.62
CA LEU A 18 6.36 -0.76 -10.07
C LEU A 18 5.63 0.09 -9.02
N ALA A 19 5.64 -0.35 -7.77
CA ALA A 19 5.01 0.40 -6.69
C ALA A 19 5.62 1.80 -6.52
N ALA A 20 6.95 1.94 -6.64
CA ALA A 20 7.63 3.23 -6.57
C ALA A 20 7.18 4.18 -7.69
N ARG A 21 7.07 3.70 -8.95
CA ARG A 21 6.54 4.49 -10.07
C ARG A 21 5.10 4.90 -9.85
N ALA A 22 4.26 3.95 -9.40
CA ALA A 22 2.83 4.20 -9.18
C ALA A 22 2.53 5.24 -8.10
N PHE A 23 3.41 5.37 -7.11
CA PHE A 23 3.28 6.31 -5.99
C PHE A 23 3.99 7.65 -6.19
N THR A 24 4.72 7.85 -7.29
CA THR A 24 5.52 9.06 -7.49
C THR A 24 4.68 10.34 -7.36
N ASP A 25 3.45 10.34 -7.87
CA ASP A 25 2.56 11.50 -7.87
C ASP A 25 1.40 11.38 -6.86
N TYR A 26 1.51 10.46 -5.92
CA TYR A 26 0.47 10.26 -4.91
C TYR A 26 0.60 11.31 -3.79
N GLU A 27 -0.50 11.99 -3.44
CA GLU A 27 -0.54 13.11 -2.49
C GLU A 27 0.07 12.75 -1.13
N TYR A 28 -0.12 11.52 -0.69
CA TYR A 28 0.48 10.92 0.49
C TYR A 28 2.01 11.09 0.57
N PHE A 29 2.69 11.13 -0.58
CA PHE A 29 4.14 11.33 -0.66
C PHE A 29 4.51 12.75 -1.14
N THR A 30 3.77 13.33 -2.08
CA THR A 30 4.11 14.65 -2.64
C THR A 30 4.01 15.78 -1.60
N ASP A 31 3.06 15.68 -0.67
CA ASP A 31 2.87 16.69 0.39
C ASP A 31 3.95 16.62 1.47
N TYR A 32 4.55 15.45 1.68
CA TYR A 32 5.63 15.27 2.66
C TYR A 32 7.02 15.43 2.06
N ILE A 33 7.24 14.91 0.85
CA ILE A 33 8.53 14.95 0.15
C ILE A 33 8.30 15.63 -1.22
N PRO A 34 8.17 16.97 -1.26
CA PRO A 34 7.75 17.69 -2.46
C PRO A 34 8.79 17.72 -3.59
N ASN A 35 10.07 17.50 -3.27
CA ASN A 35 11.11 17.44 -4.30
C ASN A 35 11.10 16.09 -5.01
N ASP A 36 10.85 16.10 -6.32
CA ASP A 36 10.66 14.89 -7.14
C ASP A 36 11.85 13.94 -7.12
N GLN A 37 13.07 14.44 -7.26
CA GLN A 37 14.27 13.60 -7.26
C GLN A 37 14.51 12.93 -5.90
N ARG A 38 14.22 13.65 -4.81
CA ARG A 38 14.31 13.10 -3.44
C ARG A 38 13.22 12.07 -3.22
N ARG A 39 11.99 12.37 -3.64
CA ARG A 39 10.84 11.47 -3.51
C ARG A 39 11.05 10.19 -4.30
N THR A 40 11.51 10.26 -5.53
CA THR A 40 11.81 9.08 -6.35
C THR A 40 12.86 8.18 -5.68
N ARG A 41 13.96 8.76 -5.19
CA ARG A 41 14.99 7.97 -4.47
C ARG A 41 14.45 7.35 -3.18
N PHE A 42 13.67 8.12 -2.41
CA PHE A 42 13.03 7.65 -1.19
C PHE A 42 12.09 6.48 -1.49
N LEU A 43 11.17 6.64 -2.46
CA LEU A 43 10.18 5.61 -2.83
C LEU A 43 10.86 4.31 -3.30
N ASN A 44 11.87 4.39 -4.15
CA ASN A 44 12.59 3.20 -4.61
C ASN A 44 13.25 2.45 -3.44
N THR A 45 13.86 3.16 -2.50
CA THR A 45 14.51 2.53 -1.34
C THR A 45 13.48 2.00 -0.34
N MET A 46 12.45 2.79 -0.03
CA MET A 46 11.43 2.44 0.95
C MET A 46 10.62 1.23 0.50
N LEU A 47 10.17 1.19 -0.75
CA LEU A 47 9.36 0.08 -1.25
C LEU A 47 10.18 -1.20 -1.48
N ASP A 48 11.46 -1.09 -1.85
CA ASP A 48 12.36 -2.24 -1.86
C ASP A 48 12.51 -2.85 -0.46
N ILE A 49 12.67 -2.01 0.57
CA ILE A 49 12.71 -2.46 1.96
C ILE A 49 11.37 -3.07 2.36
N GLU A 50 10.26 -2.41 2.05
CA GLU A 50 8.91 -2.86 2.41
C GLU A 50 8.61 -4.26 1.84
N VAL A 51 8.88 -4.48 0.57
CA VAL A 51 8.69 -5.80 -0.06
C VAL A 51 9.60 -6.86 0.58
N ARG A 52 10.87 -6.56 0.80
CA ARG A 52 11.84 -7.54 1.35
C ARG A 52 11.58 -7.89 2.81
N ILE A 53 11.21 -6.91 3.64
CA ILE A 53 11.07 -7.12 5.09
C ILE A 53 9.77 -7.84 5.43
N ASN A 54 8.76 -7.69 4.57
CA ASN A 54 7.44 -8.30 4.76
C ASN A 54 7.27 -9.62 3.99
N ASP A 55 8.23 -10.01 3.17
CA ASP A 55 8.19 -11.30 2.49
C ASP A 55 8.19 -12.46 3.50
N GLY A 56 7.21 -13.37 3.35
CA GLY A 56 6.95 -14.44 4.31
C GLY A 56 6.14 -14.04 5.56
N GLN A 57 5.84 -12.74 5.75
CA GLN A 57 4.95 -12.24 6.81
C GLN A 57 3.64 -11.66 6.28
N ALA A 58 3.64 -11.24 5.02
CA ALA A 58 2.48 -10.79 4.28
C ALA A 58 2.42 -11.52 2.93
N ASP A 59 1.23 -11.63 2.36
CA ASP A 59 1.04 -12.18 1.04
C ASP A 59 1.13 -11.08 -0.02
N PHE A 60 1.97 -11.31 -1.02
CA PHE A 60 2.08 -10.44 -2.18
C PHE A 60 1.45 -11.08 -3.40
N PHE A 61 0.72 -10.28 -4.17
CA PHE A 61 0.07 -10.71 -5.41
C PHE A 61 0.47 -9.82 -6.56
N THR A 62 0.61 -10.41 -7.74
CA THR A 62 0.86 -9.73 -9.01
C THR A 62 -0.29 -9.93 -9.96
N ALA A 63 -0.63 -8.90 -10.74
CA ALA A 63 -1.39 -9.05 -11.96
C ALA A 63 -0.42 -8.95 -13.14
N LYS A 64 -0.52 -9.89 -14.07
CA LYS A 64 0.35 -9.94 -15.25
C LYS A 64 -0.44 -9.90 -16.53
N ILE A 65 0.02 -9.16 -17.52
CA ILE A 65 -0.46 -9.19 -18.90
C ILE A 65 0.67 -9.72 -19.78
N ASP A 66 0.44 -10.85 -20.42
CA ASP A 66 1.42 -11.51 -21.30
C ASP A 66 2.79 -11.71 -20.64
N GLY A 67 2.78 -12.01 -19.33
CA GLY A 67 3.96 -12.25 -18.50
C GLY A 67 4.56 -11.01 -17.83
N GLU A 68 4.16 -9.81 -18.21
CA GLU A 68 4.63 -8.56 -17.60
C GLU A 68 3.78 -8.16 -16.39
N ILE A 69 4.44 -7.80 -15.28
CA ILE A 69 3.76 -7.36 -14.05
C ILE A 69 3.18 -5.95 -14.28
N VAL A 70 1.86 -5.82 -14.17
CA VAL A 70 1.12 -4.56 -14.36
C VAL A 70 0.41 -4.07 -13.10
N ALA A 71 0.29 -4.89 -12.07
CA ALA A 71 -0.21 -4.46 -10.77
C ALA A 71 0.37 -5.32 -9.64
N VAL A 72 0.45 -4.75 -8.44
CA VAL A 72 0.95 -5.40 -7.23
C VAL A 72 0.03 -5.08 -6.06
N ALA A 73 -0.25 -6.07 -5.23
CA ALA A 73 -0.90 -5.90 -3.94
C ALA A 73 -0.10 -6.57 -2.82
N MET A 74 -0.09 -5.94 -1.64
CA MET A 74 0.41 -6.50 -0.39
C MET A 74 -0.75 -6.65 0.58
N LEU A 75 -0.96 -7.86 1.06
CA LEU A 75 -2.06 -8.25 1.92
C LEU A 75 -1.52 -8.78 3.24
N CYS A 76 -1.83 -8.10 4.34
CA CYS A 76 -1.44 -8.51 5.68
C CYS A 76 -2.53 -9.36 6.31
N LEU A 77 -2.14 -10.50 6.88
CA LEU A 77 -3.01 -11.43 7.58
C LEU A 77 -3.44 -10.87 8.95
N PRO A 78 -4.49 -11.39 9.58
CA PRO A 78 -4.94 -10.94 10.91
C PRO A 78 -3.85 -11.00 11.99
N GLU A 79 -2.98 -11.99 11.93
CA GLU A 79 -1.84 -12.17 12.83
C GLU A 79 -0.58 -11.40 12.44
N TYR A 80 -0.63 -10.64 11.33
CA TYR A 80 0.51 -9.86 10.86
C TYR A 80 1.01 -8.91 11.95
N LYS A 81 2.31 -8.94 12.18
CA LYS A 81 2.99 -8.02 13.08
C LYS A 81 3.93 -7.15 12.28
N LYS A 82 3.66 -5.84 12.28
CA LYS A 82 4.56 -4.87 11.65
C LYS A 82 5.99 -5.09 12.17
N PRO A 83 6.98 -5.19 11.27
CA PRO A 83 8.37 -5.29 11.67
C PRO A 83 8.78 -4.15 12.60
N SER A 84 9.66 -4.44 13.56
CA SER A 84 10.13 -3.43 14.50
C SER A 84 10.96 -2.34 13.81
N ASP A 85 11.04 -1.15 14.40
CA ASP A 85 11.89 -0.06 13.90
C ASP A 85 13.35 -0.52 13.73
N MET A 86 13.85 -1.38 14.62
CA MET A 86 15.19 -1.95 14.52
C MET A 86 15.33 -2.86 13.30
N ALA A 87 14.29 -3.61 12.92
CA ALA A 87 14.28 -4.41 11.70
C ALA A 87 14.33 -3.52 10.44
N TYR A 88 13.56 -2.43 10.41
CA TYR A 88 13.62 -1.44 9.34
C TYR A 88 15.01 -0.76 9.25
N ILE A 89 15.62 -0.39 10.37
CA ILE A 89 16.97 0.19 10.40
C ILE A 89 17.99 -0.80 9.84
N ARG A 90 17.95 -2.07 10.24
CA ARG A 90 18.82 -3.14 9.72
C ARG A 90 18.60 -3.40 8.24
N ALA A 91 17.36 -3.28 7.77
CA ALA A 91 17.01 -3.39 6.34
C ALA A 91 17.50 -2.20 5.49
N GLY A 92 18.03 -1.14 6.13
CA GLY A 92 18.60 0.01 5.45
C GLY A 92 17.72 1.25 5.42
N PHE A 93 16.63 1.31 6.21
CA PHE A 93 15.70 2.45 6.23
C PHE A 93 16.37 3.79 6.59
N GLY A 94 17.53 3.77 7.26
CA GLY A 94 18.34 4.95 7.48
C GLY A 94 18.66 5.74 6.20
N LYS A 95 18.78 5.07 5.04
CA LYS A 95 18.95 5.72 3.73
C LYS A 95 17.76 6.56 3.33
N CYS A 96 16.55 6.17 3.73
CA CYS A 96 15.32 6.91 3.43
C CYS A 96 15.36 8.32 4.02
N PHE A 97 15.89 8.48 5.24
CA PHE A 97 16.07 9.80 5.87
C PHE A 97 17.07 10.69 5.11
N LEU A 98 18.14 10.10 4.58
CA LEU A 98 19.12 10.84 3.76
C LEU A 98 18.53 11.26 2.42
N GLN A 99 17.74 10.38 1.80
CA GLN A 99 17.15 10.59 0.48
C GLN A 99 15.94 11.54 0.53
N GLY A 100 14.96 11.26 1.41
CA GLY A 100 13.73 12.03 1.54
C GLY A 100 13.86 13.28 2.40
N GLY A 101 14.88 13.32 3.28
CA GLY A 101 15.09 14.37 4.29
C GLY A 101 14.54 13.97 5.65
N LEU A 102 15.37 14.15 6.68
CA LEU A 102 15.09 13.68 8.04
C LEU A 102 13.72 14.14 8.56
N ARG A 103 13.43 15.45 8.47
CA ARG A 103 12.18 16.02 8.98
C ARG A 103 10.96 15.61 8.16
N ASP A 104 11.12 15.49 6.85
CA ASP A 104 10.02 15.17 5.94
C ASP A 104 9.65 13.69 6.04
N VAL A 105 10.63 12.79 6.08
CA VAL A 105 10.41 11.34 6.26
C VAL A 105 9.88 11.03 7.66
N ALA A 106 10.41 11.67 8.72
CA ALA A 106 9.88 11.48 10.08
C ALA A 106 8.42 11.91 10.19
N ALA A 107 8.05 13.05 9.61
CA ALA A 107 6.67 13.53 9.61
C ALA A 107 5.74 12.65 8.75
N TRP A 108 6.23 12.12 7.62
CA TRP A 108 5.50 11.15 6.82
C TRP A 108 5.24 9.86 7.62
N ASN A 109 6.26 9.32 8.29
CA ASN A 109 6.14 8.09 9.08
C ASN A 109 5.17 8.24 10.27
N ASP A 110 5.17 9.39 10.95
CA ASP A 110 4.20 9.70 12.01
C ASP A 110 2.77 9.77 11.47
N MET A 111 2.58 10.41 10.32
CA MET A 111 1.27 10.48 9.66
C MET A 111 0.80 9.10 9.20
N GLU A 112 1.68 8.29 8.61
CA GLU A 112 1.38 6.91 8.17
C GLU A 112 0.86 6.06 9.32
N GLY A 113 1.56 6.07 10.47
CA GLY A 113 1.14 5.34 11.65
C GLY A 113 -0.24 5.77 12.15
N LYS A 114 -0.51 7.08 12.21
CA LYS A 114 -1.81 7.62 12.61
C LYS A 114 -2.92 7.31 11.59
N ALA A 115 -2.63 7.33 10.30
CA ALA A 115 -3.60 7.01 9.25
C ALA A 115 -4.01 5.53 9.28
N GLY A 116 -3.09 4.62 9.57
CA GLY A 116 -3.34 3.19 9.65
C GLY A 116 -4.02 2.73 10.96
N GLU A 117 -3.94 3.51 12.04
CA GLU A 117 -4.46 3.14 13.36
C GLU A 117 -5.91 2.64 13.36
N PRO A 118 -6.89 3.25 12.66
CA PRO A 118 -8.26 2.74 12.65
C PRO A 118 -8.36 1.31 12.10
N CYS A 119 -7.61 1.00 11.05
CA CYS A 119 -7.59 -0.33 10.47
C CYS A 119 -6.94 -1.35 11.41
N HIS A 120 -5.81 -0.99 12.01
CA HIS A 120 -5.08 -1.87 12.94
C HIS A 120 -5.79 -2.06 14.29
N SER A 121 -6.76 -1.22 14.60
CA SER A 121 -7.60 -1.33 15.81
C SER A 121 -8.80 -2.26 15.60
N LEU A 122 -9.08 -2.70 14.37
CA LEU A 122 -10.11 -3.69 14.10
C LEU A 122 -9.61 -5.07 14.56
N GLY A 123 -10.41 -5.73 15.37
CA GLY A 123 -10.10 -7.09 15.86
C GLY A 123 -10.64 -8.19 14.93
N GLY A 124 -10.62 -9.43 15.44
CA GLY A 124 -11.18 -10.59 14.73
C GLY A 124 -10.37 -10.99 13.50
N GLN A 125 -11.04 -11.63 12.53
CA GLN A 125 -10.42 -12.08 11.27
C GLN A 125 -10.37 -10.94 10.25
N THR A 126 -9.73 -9.81 10.65
CA THR A 126 -9.55 -8.64 9.81
C THR A 126 -8.22 -8.69 9.08
N TRP A 127 -8.29 -8.69 7.76
CA TRP A 127 -7.15 -8.57 6.85
C TRP A 127 -6.92 -7.11 6.48
N TYR A 128 -5.66 -6.74 6.22
CA TYR A 128 -5.30 -5.38 5.87
C TYR A 128 -4.62 -5.32 4.50
N LEU A 129 -5.23 -4.58 3.57
CA LEU A 129 -4.64 -4.30 2.27
C LEU A 129 -3.69 -3.10 2.39
N ASN A 130 -2.41 -3.41 2.62
CA ASN A 130 -1.38 -2.40 2.82
C ASN A 130 -1.06 -1.64 1.52
N LEU A 131 -1.02 -2.37 0.40
CA LEU A 131 -0.63 -1.83 -0.89
C LEU A 131 -1.54 -2.40 -1.98
N LEU A 132 -2.02 -1.52 -2.87
CA LEU A 132 -2.60 -1.89 -4.15
C LEU A 132 -2.19 -0.85 -5.18
N THR A 133 -1.35 -1.24 -6.12
CA THR A 133 -0.83 -0.35 -7.16
C THR A 133 -1.01 -0.95 -8.54
N VAL A 134 -1.20 -0.08 -9.53
CA VAL A 134 -1.25 -0.42 -10.96
C VAL A 134 -0.20 0.43 -11.67
N GLU A 135 0.54 -0.18 -12.60
CA GLU A 135 1.51 0.52 -13.44
C GLU A 135 0.86 1.77 -14.06
N PRO A 136 1.50 2.94 -14.01
CA PRO A 136 0.92 4.20 -14.51
C PRO A 136 0.32 4.12 -15.90
N GLU A 137 0.95 3.41 -16.83
CA GLU A 137 0.51 3.24 -18.21
C GLU A 137 -0.78 2.40 -18.33
N HIS A 138 -1.11 1.62 -17.31
CA HIS A 138 -2.30 0.76 -17.24
C HIS A 138 -3.41 1.30 -16.32
N LYS A 139 -3.22 2.52 -15.76
CA LYS A 139 -4.26 3.17 -14.94
C LYS A 139 -5.54 3.41 -15.75
N GLY A 140 -6.69 3.32 -15.08
CA GLY A 140 -8.00 3.55 -15.74
C GLY A 140 -8.57 2.35 -16.50
N GLN A 141 -7.79 1.28 -16.72
CA GLN A 141 -8.22 0.07 -17.45
C GLN A 141 -8.97 -0.95 -16.56
N GLY A 142 -9.29 -0.60 -15.32
CA GLY A 142 -10.06 -1.46 -14.42
C GLY A 142 -9.25 -2.56 -13.73
N LEU A 143 -7.92 -2.62 -13.92
CA LEU A 143 -7.05 -3.68 -13.37
C LEU A 143 -7.11 -3.76 -11.84
N GLY A 144 -7.07 -2.61 -11.15
CA GLY A 144 -7.21 -2.60 -9.68
C GLY A 144 -8.54 -3.19 -9.19
N SER A 145 -9.66 -2.88 -9.87
CA SER A 145 -10.96 -3.46 -9.53
C SER A 145 -11.01 -4.96 -9.82
N ARG A 146 -10.38 -5.42 -10.91
CA ARG A 146 -10.27 -6.84 -11.22
C ARG A 146 -9.42 -7.56 -10.18
N MET A 147 -8.28 -6.98 -9.81
CA MET A 147 -7.40 -7.55 -8.78
C MET A 147 -8.13 -7.71 -7.44
N LEU A 148 -8.91 -6.70 -7.02
CA LEU A 148 -9.75 -6.82 -5.82
C LEU A 148 -10.76 -7.97 -5.93
N ARG A 149 -11.56 -8.01 -7.02
CA ARG A 149 -12.69 -8.94 -7.14
C ARG A 149 -12.29 -10.35 -7.54
N GLU A 150 -11.27 -10.50 -8.38
CA GLU A 150 -10.89 -11.78 -8.98
C GLU A 150 -9.72 -12.46 -8.23
N CYS A 151 -8.99 -11.72 -7.37
CA CYS A 151 -7.84 -12.23 -6.63
C CYS A 151 -7.99 -12.01 -5.13
N ILE A 152 -7.98 -10.75 -4.65
CA ILE A 152 -7.82 -10.44 -3.23
C ILE A 152 -9.03 -10.86 -2.39
N LEU A 153 -10.25 -10.43 -2.76
CA LEU A 153 -11.47 -10.78 -1.99
C LEU A 153 -11.73 -12.28 -1.94
N PRO A 154 -11.63 -13.04 -3.05
CA PRO A 154 -11.71 -14.50 -3.01
C PRO A 154 -10.65 -15.13 -2.12
N TYR A 155 -9.40 -14.68 -2.21
CA TYR A 155 -8.30 -15.19 -1.40
C TYR A 155 -8.56 -15.00 0.10
N VAL A 156 -8.96 -13.79 0.51
CA VAL A 156 -9.31 -13.49 1.91
C VAL A 156 -10.44 -14.39 2.40
N LYS A 157 -11.47 -14.60 1.57
CA LYS A 157 -12.59 -15.51 1.88
C LYS A 157 -12.15 -16.94 2.07
N GLU A 158 -11.35 -17.48 1.17
CA GLU A 158 -10.84 -18.85 1.22
C GLU A 158 -9.98 -19.11 2.45
N HIS A 159 -9.33 -18.06 2.99
CA HIS A 159 -8.49 -18.15 4.20
C HIS A 159 -9.21 -17.68 5.48
N GLY A 160 -10.56 -17.67 5.48
CA GLY A 160 -11.36 -17.43 6.67
C GLY A 160 -11.40 -15.96 7.13
N GLY A 161 -11.00 -15.02 6.26
CA GLY A 161 -11.13 -13.59 6.56
C GLY A 161 -12.58 -13.14 6.56
N GLU A 162 -12.96 -12.35 7.55
CA GLU A 162 -14.31 -11.80 7.70
C GLU A 162 -14.40 -10.34 7.21
N THR A 163 -13.29 -9.64 7.30
CA THR A 163 -13.18 -8.22 6.93
C THR A 163 -11.87 -7.97 6.22
N LEU A 164 -11.92 -7.19 5.14
CA LEU A 164 -10.74 -6.57 4.51
C LEU A 164 -10.81 -5.06 4.74
N CYS A 165 -9.76 -4.49 5.33
CA CYS A 165 -9.67 -3.05 5.57
C CYS A 165 -8.44 -2.44 4.88
N LEU A 166 -8.47 -1.12 4.73
CA LEU A 166 -7.39 -0.29 4.19
C LEU A 166 -7.62 1.17 4.57
N PHE A 167 -6.61 2.01 4.41
CA PHE A 167 -6.80 3.46 4.33
C PHE A 167 -6.27 4.04 3.02
N THR A 168 -6.72 5.22 2.68
CA THR A 168 -6.26 5.99 1.51
C THR A 168 -6.28 7.48 1.78
N ASN A 169 -5.43 8.23 1.05
CA ASN A 169 -5.27 9.66 1.17
C ASN A 169 -5.61 10.42 -0.13
N SER A 170 -6.28 9.76 -1.08
CA SER A 170 -6.67 10.35 -2.35
C SER A 170 -8.18 10.27 -2.58
N GLU A 171 -8.80 11.37 -3.00
CA GLU A 171 -10.21 11.42 -3.39
C GLU A 171 -10.53 10.49 -4.57
N VAL A 172 -9.57 10.27 -5.47
CA VAL A 172 -9.74 9.31 -6.57
C VAL A 172 -9.85 7.88 -6.03
N ASN A 173 -8.99 7.52 -5.10
CA ASN A 173 -9.02 6.21 -4.47
C ASN A 173 -10.24 6.03 -3.56
N ARG A 174 -10.72 7.09 -2.91
CA ARG A 174 -11.95 7.10 -2.14
C ARG A 174 -13.13 6.61 -2.99
N LYS A 175 -13.32 7.22 -4.18
CA LYS A 175 -14.34 6.80 -5.15
C LYS A 175 -14.13 5.38 -5.67
N PHE A 176 -12.86 5.00 -5.89
CA PHE A 176 -12.48 3.67 -6.33
C PHE A 176 -12.89 2.60 -5.33
N TYR A 177 -12.59 2.77 -4.04
CA TYR A 177 -12.94 1.78 -3.02
C TYR A 177 -14.45 1.70 -2.79
N GLN A 178 -15.16 2.84 -2.76
CA GLN A 178 -16.63 2.87 -2.68
C GLN A 178 -17.28 2.08 -3.85
N LYS A 179 -16.81 2.31 -5.09
CA LYS A 179 -17.28 1.56 -6.28
C LYS A 179 -17.04 0.06 -6.18
N ASN A 180 -16.00 -0.37 -5.45
CA ASN A 180 -15.66 -1.78 -5.25
C ASN A 180 -16.29 -2.38 -3.98
N GLY A 181 -17.29 -1.73 -3.37
CA GLY A 181 -18.08 -2.25 -2.27
C GLY A 181 -17.51 -2.05 -0.89
N PHE A 182 -16.45 -1.24 -0.77
CA PHE A 182 -15.91 -0.85 0.54
C PHE A 182 -16.73 0.29 1.15
N VAL A 183 -16.91 0.22 2.46
CA VAL A 183 -17.62 1.22 3.26
C VAL A 183 -16.62 1.99 4.10
N GLU A 184 -16.69 3.33 4.04
CA GLU A 184 -15.91 4.21 4.90
C GLU A 184 -16.33 4.07 6.36
N PHE A 185 -15.39 3.99 7.29
CA PHE A 185 -15.68 3.85 8.72
C PHE A 185 -14.89 4.81 9.61
N ASP A 186 -13.83 5.46 9.09
CA ASP A 186 -13.08 6.51 9.78
C ASP A 186 -12.58 7.55 8.79
N GLN A 187 -12.51 8.81 9.24
CA GLN A 187 -11.96 9.93 8.49
C GLN A 187 -11.07 10.76 9.39
N ARG A 188 -9.87 11.06 8.88
CA ARG A 188 -8.86 11.91 9.54
C ARG A 188 -8.35 12.98 8.59
N SER A 189 -7.67 13.99 9.15
CA SER A 189 -7.01 15.03 8.38
C SER A 189 -5.67 15.36 9.03
N PHE A 190 -4.65 15.50 8.20
CA PHE A 190 -3.29 15.83 8.63
C PHE A 190 -2.86 17.15 8.01
N ASN A 191 -2.31 18.04 8.83
CA ASN A 191 -1.77 19.32 8.33
C ASN A 191 -0.27 19.21 8.14
N ARG A 192 0.20 19.58 6.96
CA ARG A 192 1.62 19.67 6.65
C ARG A 192 1.93 20.96 5.92
N LYS A 193 2.68 21.87 6.57
CA LYS A 193 3.10 23.15 5.98
C LYS A 193 1.94 23.96 5.38
N GLY A 194 0.77 23.96 6.04
CA GLY A 194 -0.43 24.66 5.57
C GLY A 194 -1.30 23.91 4.56
N LYS A 195 -0.87 22.75 4.09
CA LYS A 195 -1.68 21.83 3.28
C LYS A 195 -2.42 20.84 4.17
N GLN A 196 -3.64 20.52 3.82
CA GLN A 196 -4.43 19.49 4.48
C GLN A 196 -4.47 18.24 3.61
N LEU A 197 -4.02 17.11 4.16
CA LEU A 197 -4.14 15.78 3.57
C LEU A 197 -5.27 15.02 4.28
N GLY A 198 -6.31 14.64 3.54
CA GLY A 198 -7.36 13.77 4.03
C GLY A 198 -6.85 12.33 4.16
N SER A 199 -7.47 11.58 5.06
CA SER A 199 -7.23 10.14 5.22
C SER A 199 -8.55 9.46 5.53
N TRP A 200 -8.89 8.43 4.78
CA TRP A 200 -10.17 7.72 4.91
C TRP A 200 -9.91 6.23 5.03
N SER A 201 -10.45 5.64 6.08
CA SER A 201 -10.36 4.19 6.32
C SER A 201 -11.62 3.50 5.79
N TYR A 202 -11.39 2.43 5.07
CA TYR A 202 -12.42 1.64 4.39
C TYR A 202 -12.38 0.19 4.85
N ARG A 203 -13.57 -0.45 4.86
CA ARG A 203 -13.68 -1.90 5.08
C ARG A 203 -14.69 -2.52 4.13
N ALA A 204 -14.45 -3.77 3.77
CA ALA A 204 -15.39 -4.64 3.08
C ALA A 204 -15.67 -5.87 3.94
N SER A 205 -16.94 -6.24 4.13
CA SER A 205 -17.31 -7.50 4.76
C SER A 205 -17.19 -8.63 3.75
N ILE A 206 -16.49 -9.69 4.12
CA ILE A 206 -16.27 -10.89 3.30
C ILE A 206 -17.41 -11.88 3.63
N ARG A 207 -18.26 -12.15 2.66
CA ARG A 207 -19.42 -13.05 2.78
C ARG A 207 -19.26 -14.32 1.96
#